data_78ceba020b725f2acdffdd01001b6809
#
_entry.id   78ceba020b725f2acdffdd01001b6809
#
_cell.length_a   1.000
_cell.length_b   1.000
_cell.length_c   1.000
_cell.angle_alpha   90.00
_cell.angle_beta   90.00
_cell.angle_gamma   90.00
#
_symmetry.space_group_name_H-M   'P 1'
#
loop_
_entity.id
_entity.type
_entity.pdbx_description
1 polymer ?
#
loop_
_entity_poly.entity_id
_entity_poly.type
_entity_poly.pdbx_seq_one_letter_code
_entity_poly.pdbx_strand_id
1 'polypeptide(L)'
;MYTRNRIYKEEHFEILLLCWLPNQMAPIHGHEGEKCWFKVLNGSLEICNYSLRSTNPLSLILNEKIDAPIGYVDGPADIHSIKNCSQDPVSTLHIYTKPYDTCAIYDLKKKRIDRLKMLCHSIDGKLC
;
A
#
# COMPACT_ATOMS: atom_id res chain seq x y z
N MET A 1 3.51 12.47 3.83
CA MET A 1 3.20 11.03 3.94
C MET A 1 1.70 10.83 3.78
N TYR A 2 1.28 9.82 3.05
CA TYR A 2 -0.13 9.48 2.93
C TYR A 2 -0.73 9.13 4.30
N THR A 3 -2.04 9.28 4.46
CA THR A 3 -2.72 8.98 5.71
C THR A 3 -3.46 7.64 5.67
N ARG A 4 -3.47 6.95 6.79
CA ARG A 4 -4.15 5.67 6.99
C ARG A 4 -5.29 5.88 7.99
N ASN A 5 -6.51 5.66 7.54
CA ASN A 5 -7.71 5.90 8.33
C ASN A 5 -8.49 4.59 8.43
N ARG A 6 -8.47 3.97 9.62
CA ARG A 6 -9.16 2.70 9.85
C ARG A 6 -10.65 2.93 10.02
N ILE A 7 -11.44 2.27 9.18
CA ILE A 7 -12.90 2.33 9.21
C ILE A 7 -13.46 1.19 10.05
N TYR A 8 -12.89 -0.02 9.90
CA TYR A 8 -13.37 -1.22 10.57
C TYR A 8 -12.24 -2.22 10.77
N LYS A 9 -12.26 -2.94 11.87
CA LYS A 9 -11.31 -4.02 12.13
C LYS A 9 -11.97 -5.13 12.94
N GLU A 10 -11.75 -6.36 12.51
CA GLU A 10 -12.07 -7.57 13.26
C GLU A 10 -10.91 -8.55 13.18
N GLU A 11 -11.05 -9.76 13.73
CA GLU A 11 -9.99 -10.77 13.78
C GLU A 11 -9.47 -11.16 12.38
N HIS A 12 -10.36 -11.26 11.39
CA HIS A 12 -10.03 -11.82 10.08
C HIS A 12 -9.78 -10.77 8.99
N PHE A 13 -10.20 -9.54 9.18
CA PHE A 13 -9.95 -8.49 8.21
C PHE A 13 -10.02 -7.09 8.83
N GLU A 14 -9.46 -6.12 8.10
CA GLU A 14 -9.64 -4.70 8.40
C GLU A 14 -9.87 -3.90 7.12
N ILE A 15 -10.57 -2.78 7.27
CA ILE A 15 -10.87 -1.85 6.19
C ILE A 15 -10.25 -0.50 6.51
N LEU A 16 -9.48 0.02 5.57
CA LEU A 16 -8.79 1.31 5.69
C LEU A 16 -9.13 2.20 4.50
N LEU A 17 -9.32 3.49 4.80
CA LEU A 17 -9.33 4.54 3.79
C LEU A 17 -7.96 5.20 3.80
N LEU A 18 -7.26 5.17 2.68
CA LEU A 18 -5.97 5.83 2.51
C LEU A 18 -6.15 7.08 1.66
N CYS A 19 -5.54 8.18 2.09
CA CYS A 19 -5.61 9.46 1.41
C CYS A 19 -4.21 9.90 1.01
N TRP A 20 -4.08 10.32 -0.25
CA TRP A 20 -2.82 10.63 -0.90
C TRP A 20 -2.86 12.03 -1.49
N LEU A 21 -2.05 12.94 -0.99
CA LEU A 21 -1.80 14.21 -1.65
C LEU A 21 -0.83 14.02 -2.83
N PRO A 22 -0.73 15.00 -3.75
CA PRO A 22 0.22 14.92 -4.84
C PRO A 22 1.63 14.57 -4.37
N ASN A 23 2.30 13.66 -5.08
CA ASN A 23 3.64 13.14 -4.81
C ASN A 23 3.79 12.25 -3.56
N GLN A 24 2.73 12.04 -2.79
CA GLN A 24 2.80 11.07 -1.69
C GLN A 24 2.82 9.64 -2.22
N MET A 25 3.57 8.78 -1.54
CA MET A 25 3.75 7.40 -1.96
C MET A 25 3.84 6.45 -0.78
N ALA A 26 3.44 5.21 -1.01
CA ALA A 26 3.85 4.07 -0.19
C ALA A 26 5.08 3.46 -0.85
N PRO A 27 6.21 3.31 -0.13
CA PRO A 27 7.40 2.67 -0.68
C PRO A 27 7.10 1.21 -1.05
N ILE A 28 8.03 0.56 -1.73
CA ILE A 28 7.87 -0.86 -2.07
C ILE A 28 7.73 -1.66 -0.78
N HIS A 29 6.62 -2.36 -0.63
CA HIS A 29 6.31 -3.10 0.59
C HIS A 29 5.58 -4.40 0.29
N GLY A 30 5.64 -5.33 1.25
CA GLY A 30 4.90 -6.58 1.21
C GLY A 30 3.70 -6.56 2.16
N HIS A 31 2.86 -7.59 2.08
CA HIS A 31 1.65 -7.74 2.87
C HIS A 31 1.71 -8.93 3.82
N GLU A 32 2.91 -9.32 4.25
CA GLU A 32 3.14 -10.42 5.19
C GLU A 32 2.56 -11.77 4.73
N GLY A 33 2.50 -11.98 3.40
CA GLY A 33 1.84 -13.15 2.83
C GLY A 33 0.32 -13.12 2.89
N GLU A 34 -0.27 -12.07 3.46
CA GLU A 34 -1.71 -11.88 3.52
C GLU A 34 -2.23 -11.15 2.29
N LYS A 35 -3.51 -11.36 1.98
CA LYS A 35 -4.12 -10.76 0.80
C LYS A 35 -4.58 -9.34 1.08
N CYS A 36 -4.32 -8.45 0.15
CA CYS A 36 -4.79 -7.08 0.17
C CYS A 36 -5.48 -6.75 -1.15
N TRP A 37 -6.67 -6.19 -1.07
CA TRP A 37 -7.36 -5.59 -2.21
C TRP A 37 -7.56 -4.12 -1.95
N PHE A 38 -7.51 -3.31 -2.99
CA PHE A 38 -7.91 -1.92 -2.87
C PHE A 38 -8.61 -1.42 -4.12
N LYS A 39 -9.39 -0.36 -3.93
CA LYS A 39 -10.14 0.31 -4.99
C LYS A 39 -9.82 1.80 -4.98
N VAL A 40 -9.57 2.35 -6.15
CA VAL A 40 -9.40 3.81 -6.33
C VAL A 40 -10.77 4.45 -6.32
N LEU A 41 -11.05 5.30 -5.34
CA LEU A 41 -12.35 5.95 -5.17
C LEU A 41 -12.45 7.26 -5.95
N ASN A 42 -11.35 8.00 -6.04
CA ASN A 42 -11.27 9.23 -6.83
C ASN A 42 -9.83 9.45 -7.29
N GLY A 43 -9.67 10.13 -8.43
CA GLY A 43 -8.37 10.42 -9.00
C GLY A 43 -7.73 9.22 -9.68
N SER A 44 -6.40 9.23 -9.77
CA SER A 44 -5.61 8.17 -10.35
C SER A 44 -4.30 7.98 -9.60
N LEU A 45 -3.79 6.74 -9.61
CA LEU A 45 -2.54 6.36 -8.95
C LEU A 45 -1.65 5.57 -9.88
N GLU A 46 -0.34 5.66 -9.65
CA GLU A 46 0.64 4.76 -10.25
C GLU A 46 0.89 3.59 -9.30
N ILE A 47 0.72 2.37 -9.82
CA ILE A 47 0.97 1.14 -9.08
C ILE A 47 2.09 0.39 -9.77
N CYS A 48 3.12 -0.01 -9.01
CA CYS A 48 4.19 -0.88 -9.51
C CYS A 48 4.15 -2.19 -8.74
N ASN A 49 4.00 -3.30 -9.45
CA ASN A 49 4.01 -4.64 -8.88
C ASN A 49 5.34 -5.32 -9.14
N TYR A 50 5.87 -5.98 -8.12
CA TYR A 50 7.20 -6.59 -8.14
C TYR A 50 7.17 -8.06 -7.75
N SER A 51 8.19 -8.80 -8.20
CA SER A 51 8.53 -10.13 -7.69
C SER A 51 9.90 -10.10 -7.02
N LEU A 52 10.04 -10.85 -5.94
CA LEU A 52 11.32 -11.02 -5.25
C LEU A 52 12.22 -11.96 -6.06
N ARG A 53 13.40 -11.46 -6.45
CA ARG A 53 14.41 -12.25 -7.16
C ARG A 53 15.45 -12.82 -6.21
N SER A 54 15.93 -11.99 -5.26
CA SER A 54 16.96 -12.35 -4.30
C SER A 54 16.83 -11.50 -3.04
N THR A 55 17.16 -12.07 -1.90
CA THR A 55 17.19 -11.34 -0.61
C THR A 55 18.59 -10.86 -0.22
N ASN A 56 19.65 -11.52 -0.73
CA ASN A 56 21.02 -11.17 -0.38
C ASN A 56 21.94 -11.36 -1.60
N PRO A 57 22.25 -10.27 -2.36
CA PRO A 57 21.72 -8.92 -2.19
C PRO A 57 20.24 -8.83 -2.58
N LEU A 58 19.53 -7.84 -2.02
CA LEU A 58 18.14 -7.61 -2.37
C LEU A 58 18.00 -7.25 -3.85
N SER A 59 17.17 -7.98 -4.57
CA SER A 59 16.86 -7.75 -5.97
C SER A 59 15.40 -8.04 -6.23
N LEU A 60 14.71 -7.10 -6.89
CA LEU A 60 13.32 -7.22 -7.29
C LEU A 60 13.21 -7.12 -8.81
N ILE A 61 12.17 -7.77 -9.34
CA ILE A 61 11.78 -7.66 -10.74
C ILE A 61 10.51 -6.84 -10.81
N LEU A 62 10.53 -5.74 -11.58
CA LEU A 62 9.32 -4.99 -11.89
C LEU A 62 8.50 -5.79 -12.90
N ASN A 63 7.33 -6.27 -12.47
CA ASN A 63 6.45 -7.07 -13.33
C ASN A 63 5.54 -6.19 -14.18
N GLU A 64 4.99 -5.13 -13.58
CA GLU A 64 4.08 -4.22 -14.27
C GLU A 64 4.03 -2.86 -13.60
N LYS A 65 3.70 -1.86 -14.41
CA LYS A 65 3.43 -0.49 -13.97
C LYS A 65 2.07 -0.10 -14.51
N ILE A 66 1.16 0.28 -13.62
CA ILE A 66 -0.23 0.54 -13.94
C ILE A 66 -0.56 1.98 -13.59
N ASP A 67 -1.20 2.70 -14.50
CA ASP A 67 -1.88 3.95 -14.21
C ASP A 67 -3.33 3.61 -13.87
N ALA A 68 -3.62 3.55 -12.57
CA ALA A 68 -4.92 3.11 -12.07
C ALA A 68 -5.92 4.26 -12.03
N PRO A 69 -6.97 4.24 -12.87
CA PRO A 69 -8.00 5.27 -12.87
C PRO A 69 -9.03 5.04 -11.75
N ILE A 70 -9.93 6.01 -11.60
CA ILE A 70 -11.08 5.88 -10.69
C ILE A 70 -11.83 4.59 -10.97
N GLY A 71 -12.20 3.88 -9.92
CA GLY A 71 -12.90 2.60 -10.02
C GLY A 71 -12.01 1.38 -10.21
N TYR A 72 -10.72 1.57 -10.48
CA TYR A 72 -9.77 0.46 -10.59
C TYR A 72 -9.71 -0.34 -9.30
N VAL A 73 -9.76 -1.65 -9.41
CA VAL A 73 -9.63 -2.59 -8.29
C VAL A 73 -8.35 -3.41 -8.50
N ASP A 74 -7.47 -3.37 -7.51
CA ASP A 74 -6.21 -4.13 -7.51
C ASP A 74 -6.24 -5.22 -6.45
N GLY A 75 -5.52 -6.30 -6.72
CA GLY A 75 -5.28 -7.35 -5.75
C GLY A 75 -5.52 -8.78 -6.27
N PRO A 76 -5.08 -9.77 -5.49
CA PRO A 76 -4.25 -9.62 -4.30
C PRO A 76 -2.77 -9.41 -4.69
N ALA A 77 -2.25 -8.24 -4.41
CA ALA A 77 -0.85 -7.92 -4.65
C ALA A 77 0.00 -8.36 -3.46
N ASP A 78 1.21 -8.84 -3.72
CA ASP A 78 2.16 -9.18 -2.66
C ASP A 78 3.16 -8.07 -2.41
N ILE A 79 3.97 -7.72 -3.42
CA ILE A 79 4.98 -6.66 -3.30
C ILE A 79 4.63 -5.56 -4.29
N HIS A 80 4.38 -4.36 -3.78
CA HIS A 80 4.06 -3.22 -4.64
C HIS A 80 4.49 -1.88 -4.04
N SER A 81 4.49 -0.87 -4.89
CA SER A 81 4.53 0.54 -4.50
C SER A 81 3.34 1.27 -5.11
N ILE A 82 2.89 2.32 -4.43
CA ILE A 82 1.77 3.15 -4.87
C ILE A 82 2.20 4.60 -4.75
N LYS A 83 1.95 5.39 -5.79
CA LYS A 83 2.29 6.81 -5.80
C LYS A 83 1.18 7.63 -6.44
N ASN A 84 0.84 8.77 -5.81
CA ASN A 84 0.00 9.77 -6.45
C ASN A 84 0.86 10.67 -7.33
N CYS A 85 0.88 10.38 -8.63
CA CYS A 85 1.59 11.18 -9.64
C CYS A 85 0.71 12.28 -10.22
N SER A 86 -0.55 12.38 -9.79
CA SER A 86 -1.49 13.39 -10.26
C SER A 86 -1.33 14.71 -9.50
N GLN A 87 -2.05 15.74 -9.92
CA GLN A 87 -2.07 17.06 -9.30
C GLN A 87 -3.16 17.20 -8.24
N ASP A 88 -4.01 16.19 -8.07
CA ASP A 88 -5.16 16.22 -7.19
C ASP A 88 -5.04 15.19 -6.06
N PRO A 89 -5.71 15.42 -4.91
CA PRO A 89 -5.79 14.41 -3.88
C PRO A 89 -6.49 13.15 -4.38
N VAL A 90 -6.03 11.98 -3.89
CA VAL A 90 -6.60 10.68 -4.24
C VAL A 90 -6.98 9.94 -2.97
N SER A 91 -8.06 9.17 -3.00
CA SER A 91 -8.40 8.25 -1.92
C SER A 91 -8.60 6.83 -2.44
N THR A 92 -8.19 5.87 -1.61
CA THR A 92 -8.31 4.44 -1.90
C THR A 92 -8.90 3.71 -0.71
N LEU A 93 -9.76 2.73 -1.01
CA LEU A 93 -10.35 1.86 0.00
C LEU A 93 -9.60 0.53 -0.03
N HIS A 94 -9.05 0.13 1.12
CA HIS A 94 -8.25 -1.09 1.25
C HIS A 94 -8.92 -2.09 2.17
N ILE A 95 -8.86 -3.37 1.78
CA ILE A 95 -9.28 -4.49 2.60
C ILE A 95 -8.10 -5.43 2.75
N TYR A 96 -7.67 -5.64 4.00
CA TYR A 96 -6.63 -6.60 4.36
C TYR A 96 -7.30 -7.82 4.97
N THR A 97 -7.09 -9.00 4.39
CA THR A 97 -7.78 -10.22 4.84
C THR A 97 -7.15 -10.88 6.05
N LYS A 98 -6.18 -10.28 6.62
CA LYS A 98 -5.71 -10.53 7.96
C LYS A 98 -5.00 -9.27 8.41
N PRO A 99 -5.45 -8.61 9.48
CA PRO A 99 -4.78 -7.42 9.97
C PRO A 99 -3.32 -7.73 10.35
N TYR A 100 -2.41 -6.82 10.05
CA TYR A 100 -1.02 -6.92 10.46
C TYR A 100 -0.50 -5.56 10.94
N ASP A 101 0.39 -5.59 11.94
CA ASP A 101 0.91 -4.39 12.59
C ASP A 101 2.22 -3.90 11.98
N THR A 102 2.96 -4.80 11.33
CA THR A 102 4.24 -4.48 10.68
C THR A 102 4.25 -5.05 9.26
N CYS A 103 5.01 -4.40 8.38
CA CYS A 103 5.22 -4.92 7.04
C CYS A 103 6.68 -4.79 6.62
N ALA A 104 7.07 -5.58 5.63
CA ALA A 104 8.39 -5.49 5.01
C ALA A 104 8.44 -4.29 4.06
N ILE A 105 9.52 -3.50 4.18
CA ILE A 105 9.85 -2.44 3.25
C ILE A 105 11.10 -2.85 2.49
N TYR A 106 11.02 -2.83 1.16
CA TYR A 106 12.11 -3.23 0.28
C TYR A 106 12.89 -1.99 -0.16
N ASP A 107 14.04 -1.76 0.47
CA ASP A 107 14.89 -0.61 0.18
C ASP A 107 15.95 -0.99 -0.87
N LEU A 108 15.69 -0.62 -2.12
CA LEU A 108 16.57 -0.94 -3.23
C LEU A 108 17.90 -0.15 -3.20
N LYS A 109 17.91 1.03 -2.59
CA LYS A 109 19.14 1.83 -2.46
C LYS A 109 20.10 1.20 -1.45
N LYS A 110 19.59 0.79 -0.30
CA LYS A 110 20.37 0.13 0.75
C LYS A 110 20.50 -1.37 0.53
N LYS A 111 19.79 -1.91 -0.46
CA LYS A 111 19.74 -3.34 -0.81
C LYS A 111 19.38 -4.23 0.37
N ARG A 112 18.42 -3.80 1.17
CA ARG A 112 17.95 -4.54 2.35
C ARG A 112 16.44 -4.44 2.52
N ILE A 113 15.92 -5.38 3.31
CA ILE A 113 14.51 -5.42 3.72
C ILE A 113 14.45 -4.89 5.16
N ASP A 114 13.68 -3.82 5.37
CA ASP A 114 13.42 -3.24 6.68
C ASP A 114 12.02 -3.61 7.15
N ARG A 115 11.75 -3.42 8.45
CA ARG A 115 10.42 -3.60 9.04
C ARG A 115 9.85 -2.24 9.39
N LEU A 116 8.60 -2.00 9.04
CA LEU A 116 7.87 -0.78 9.36
C LEU A 116 6.64 -1.10 10.18
N LYS A 117 6.48 -0.41 11.32
CA LYS A 117 5.25 -0.48 12.10
C LYS A 117 4.18 0.34 11.40
N MET A 118 3.01 -0.27 11.17
CA MET A 118 1.87 0.37 10.52
C MET A 118 1.07 1.15 11.56
N LEU A 119 0.90 2.44 11.34
CA LEU A 119 0.15 3.33 12.21
C LEU A 119 -1.09 3.85 11.51
N CYS A 120 -2.17 4.05 12.26
CA CYS A 120 -3.37 4.71 11.76
C CYS A 120 -3.36 6.17 12.20
N HIS A 121 -3.76 7.07 11.30
CA HIS A 121 -3.92 8.50 11.58
C HIS A 121 -5.29 8.79 12.20
N SER A 122 -6.28 7.96 11.89
CA SER A 122 -7.59 7.99 12.54
C SER A 122 -8.18 6.60 12.67
N ILE A 123 -9.05 6.42 13.65
CA ILE A 123 -9.78 5.17 13.93
C ILE A 123 -11.23 5.54 14.20
N ASP A 124 -12.14 4.96 13.41
CA ASP A 124 -13.59 5.22 13.52
C ASP A 124 -13.95 6.70 13.48
N GLY A 125 -13.24 7.47 12.63
CA GLY A 125 -13.46 8.90 12.45
C GLY A 125 -12.80 9.80 13.51
N LYS A 126 -12.04 9.23 14.45
CA LYS A 126 -11.34 10.00 15.49
C LYS A 126 -9.83 9.99 15.23
N LEU A 127 -9.20 11.16 15.32
CA LEU A 127 -7.74 11.27 15.19
C LEU A 127 -7.03 10.53 16.32
N CYS A 128 -5.96 9.87 15.94
CA CYS A 128 -5.10 9.17 16.91
C CYS A 128 -4.18 10.13 17.66
#